data_2bab982e9624cff577d735e1ceab5af3
#
_entry.id   2bab982e9624cff577d735e1ceab5af3
#
_cell.length_a   1.000
_cell.length_b   1.000
_cell.length_c   1.000
_cell.angle_alpha   90.00
_cell.angle_beta   90.00
_cell.angle_gamma   90.00
#
_symmetry.space_group_name_H-M   'P 1'
#
loop_
_entity.id
_entity.type
_entity.pdbx_description
1 polymer ?
#
loop_
_entity_poly.entity_id
_entity_poly.type
_entity_poly.pdbx_seq_one_letter_code
_entity_poly.pdbx_strand_id
1 'polypeptide(L)' 'MEMFVHEGWVGHRIKSMETAASTPIPFLLRLGQGIVPHSSTVFQHGDLMYVAAEGDRISELEGFFGSPPKR' A
#
# COMPACT_ATOMS: atom_id res chain seq x y z
N MET A 1 7.49 -4.17 5.70
CA MET A 1 8.55 -3.74 4.80
C MET A 1 8.03 -2.67 3.84
N GLU A 2 8.90 -1.85 3.34
CA GLU A 2 8.53 -0.85 2.34
C GLU A 2 8.22 -1.53 1.01
N MET A 3 7.15 -1.05 0.35
CA MET A 3 6.65 -1.68 -0.86
C MET A 3 6.54 -0.63 -1.97
N PHE A 4 7.10 -0.93 -3.15
CA PHE A 4 6.88 -0.08 -4.30
C PHE A 4 5.42 -0.21 -4.77
N VAL A 5 4.77 0.91 -5.00
CA VAL A 5 3.37 0.93 -5.40
C VAL A 5 3.24 1.71 -6.71
N HIS A 6 2.64 1.06 -7.70
CA HIS A 6 2.43 1.67 -9.01
C HIS A 6 1.55 2.91 -8.86
N GLU A 7 1.84 3.93 -9.67
CA GLU A 7 1.12 5.20 -9.57
C GLU A 7 -0.38 5.10 -9.83
N GLY A 8 -0.80 4.03 -10.51
CA GLY A 8 -2.22 3.78 -10.74
C GLY A 8 -3.04 3.59 -9.48
N TRP A 9 -2.37 3.34 -8.35
CA TRP A 9 -3.06 3.19 -7.07
C TRP A 9 -3.33 4.54 -6.38
N VAL A 10 -2.78 5.63 -6.89
CA VAL A 10 -3.01 6.96 -6.30
C VAL A 10 -4.51 7.25 -6.29
N GLY A 11 -5.02 7.69 -5.14
CA GLY A 11 -6.44 7.96 -4.97
C GLY A 11 -7.23 6.79 -4.39
N HIS A 12 -6.65 5.59 -4.34
CA HIS A 12 -7.30 4.45 -3.70
C HIS A 12 -7.16 4.55 -2.19
N ARG A 13 -8.18 4.14 -1.47
CA ARG A 13 -8.10 4.12 -0.01
C ARG A 13 -7.14 3.03 0.43
N ILE A 14 -6.31 3.36 1.42
CA ILE A 14 -5.36 2.38 1.96
C ILE A 14 -6.09 1.15 2.49
N LYS A 15 -7.24 1.36 3.16
CA LYS A 15 -8.02 0.22 3.68
C LYS A 15 -8.53 -0.69 2.57
N SER A 16 -8.88 -0.14 1.42
CA SER A 16 -9.30 -0.94 0.26
C SER A 16 -8.12 -1.73 -0.30
N MET A 17 -6.95 -1.12 -0.34
CA MET A 17 -5.74 -1.80 -0.79
C MET A 17 -5.40 -2.96 0.15
N GLU A 18 -5.53 -2.73 1.44
CA GLU A 18 -5.29 -3.75 2.46
C GLU A 18 -6.22 -4.94 2.27
N THR A 19 -7.50 -4.67 2.04
CA THR A 19 -8.49 -5.70 1.82
C THR A 19 -8.21 -6.48 0.53
N ALA A 20 -7.91 -5.76 -0.55
CA ALA A 20 -7.66 -6.38 -1.85
C ALA A 20 -6.44 -7.29 -1.82
N ALA A 21 -5.43 -6.92 -1.05
CA ALA A 21 -4.20 -7.71 -0.94
C ALA A 21 -4.24 -8.74 0.19
N SER A 22 -5.28 -8.69 1.04
CA SER A 22 -5.37 -9.53 2.24
C SER A 22 -4.10 -9.40 3.10
N THR A 23 -3.62 -8.17 3.26
CA THR A 23 -2.35 -7.91 3.93
C THR A 23 -2.45 -6.62 4.72
N PRO A 24 -2.07 -6.61 6.00
CA PRO A 24 -2.10 -5.38 6.78
C PRO A 24 -1.13 -4.33 6.24
N ILE A 25 -1.59 -3.09 6.22
CA ILE A 25 -0.78 -1.94 5.86
C ILE A 25 -0.76 -1.02 7.09
N PRO A 26 0.16 -1.26 8.02
CA PRO A 26 0.12 -0.58 9.31
C PRO A 26 0.40 0.91 9.24
N PHE A 27 1.19 1.35 8.29
CA PHE A 27 1.45 2.78 8.16
C PHE A 27 2.06 3.09 6.79
N LEU A 28 2.07 4.37 6.47
CA LEU A 28 2.81 4.87 5.33
C LEU A 28 3.61 6.09 5.76
N LEU A 29 4.60 6.47 4.98
CA LEU A 29 5.35 7.70 5.21
C LEU A 29 4.96 8.71 4.14
N ARG A 30 4.56 9.89 4.59
CA ARG A 30 4.19 11.00 3.70
C ARG A 30 5.03 12.20 4.10
N LEU A 31 5.90 12.63 3.21
CA LEU A 31 6.81 13.74 3.48
C LEU A 31 7.61 13.50 4.76
N GLY A 32 8.05 12.27 4.94
CA GLY A 32 8.86 11.90 6.09
C GLY A 32 8.11 11.65 7.39
N GLN A 33 6.78 11.77 7.38
CA GLN A 33 5.96 11.56 8.57
C GLN A 33 5.19 10.25 8.48
N GLY A 34 5.19 9.50 9.59
CA GLY A 34 4.41 8.27 9.67
C GLY A 34 2.93 8.59 9.78
N ILE A 35 2.13 7.92 8.97
CA ILE A 35 0.67 8.07 8.97
C ILE A 35 0.06 6.71 9.15
N VAL A 36 -0.80 6.59 10.20
CA VAL A 36 -1.59 5.38 10.42
C VAL A 36 -2.90 5.56 9.66
N PRO A 37 -3.20 4.70 8.69
CA PRO A 37 -4.36 4.92 7.82
C PRO A 37 -5.68 4.85 8.57
N HIS A 38 -6.57 5.78 8.24
CA HIS A 38 -7.97 5.74 8.62
C HIS A 38 -8.79 5.19 7.46
N SER A 39 -10.10 5.05 7.67
CA SER A 39 -10.99 4.59 6.60
C SER A 39 -11.01 5.53 5.40
N SER A 40 -10.70 6.82 5.60
CA SER A 40 -10.72 7.80 4.51
C SER A 40 -9.34 8.11 3.94
N THR A 41 -8.27 7.53 4.49
CA THR A 41 -6.93 7.81 4.01
C THR A 41 -6.72 7.19 2.63
N VAL A 42 -6.26 8.01 1.68
CA VAL A 42 -5.98 7.54 0.32
C VAL A 42 -4.48 7.56 0.06
N PHE A 43 -4.05 6.65 -0.81
CA PHE A 43 -2.66 6.62 -1.25
C PHE A 43 -2.41 7.83 -2.16
N GLN A 44 -1.32 8.55 -1.91
CA GLN A 44 -0.97 9.74 -2.68
C GLN A 44 0.39 9.56 -3.33
N HIS A 45 0.61 10.28 -4.40
CA HIS A 45 1.88 10.26 -5.10
C HIS A 45 3.01 10.63 -4.12
N GLY A 46 4.06 9.84 -4.13
CA GLY A 46 5.21 10.07 -3.25
C GLY A 46 5.12 9.38 -1.90
N ASP A 47 3.96 8.79 -1.55
CA ASP A 47 3.85 8.04 -0.31
C ASP A 47 4.71 6.79 -0.37
N LEU A 48 5.34 6.45 0.76
CA LEU A 48 6.05 5.19 0.94
C LEU A 48 5.18 4.28 1.79
N MET A 49 4.70 3.20 1.19
CA MET A 49 3.78 2.29 1.86
C MET A 49 4.54 1.14 2.51
N TYR A 50 4.17 0.81 3.74
CA TYR A 50 4.77 -0.30 4.46
C TYR A 50 3.72 -1.37 4.69
N VAL A 51 4.09 -2.61 4.43
CA VAL A 51 3.19 -3.75 4.60
C VAL A 51 3.75 -4.69 5.67
N ALA A 52 2.85 -5.36 6.37
CA ALA A 52 3.21 -6.41 7.32
C ALA A 52 2.89 -7.75 6.66
N ALA A 53 3.90 -8.39 6.09
CA ALA A 53 3.71 -9.61 5.33
C ALA A 53 4.80 -10.62 5.67
N GLU A 54 4.44 -11.90 5.57
CA GLU A 54 5.42 -12.97 5.71
C GLU A 54 6.25 -13.08 4.44
N GLY A 55 7.47 -13.62 4.60
CA GLY A 55 8.45 -13.63 3.52
C GLY A 55 7.98 -14.31 2.25
N ASP A 56 7.14 -15.36 2.38
CA ASP A 56 6.65 -16.09 1.22
C ASP A 56 5.59 -15.32 0.43
N ARG A 57 5.05 -14.22 0.98
CA ARG A 57 4.07 -13.38 0.28
C ARG A 57 4.67 -12.15 -0.36
N ILE A 58 5.93 -11.84 -0.08
CA ILE A 58 6.53 -10.58 -0.52
C ILE A 58 6.55 -10.47 -2.04
N SER A 59 6.96 -11.53 -2.72
CA SER A 59 7.03 -11.53 -4.18
C SER A 59 5.66 -11.32 -4.82
N GLU A 60 4.64 -11.97 -4.25
CA GLU A 60 3.26 -11.81 -4.71
C GLU A 60 2.79 -10.36 -4.55
N LEU A 61 3.08 -9.77 -3.40
CA LEU A 61 2.66 -8.40 -3.11
C LEU A 61 3.40 -7.38 -3.96
N GLU A 62 4.67 -7.63 -4.25
CA GLU A 62 5.43 -6.76 -5.14
C GLU A 62 4.80 -6.72 -6.52
N GLY A 63 4.35 -7.87 -7.01
CA GLY A 63 3.66 -7.93 -8.30
C GLY A 63 2.30 -7.25 -8.25
N PHE A 64 1.57 -7.45 -7.14
CA PHE A 64 0.23 -6.91 -7.00
C PHE A 64 0.24 -5.38 -6.94
N PHE A 65 1.04 -4.81 -6.04
CA PHE A 65 1.09 -3.35 -5.90
C PHE A 65 1.98 -2.68 -6.94
N GLY A 66 2.90 -3.42 -7.53
CA GLY A 66 3.77 -2.90 -8.59
C GLY A 66 3.07 -2.81 -9.94
N SER A 67 1.83 -3.28 -10.01
CA SER A 67 1.00 -3.21 -11.23
C SER A 67 -0.19 -2.30 -10.96
N PRO A 68 -0.80 -1.73 -12.02
CA PRO A 68 -2.00 -0.89 -11.81
C PRO A 68 -3.13 -1.74 -11.23
N PRO A 69 -4.02 -1.11 -10.44
CA PRO A 69 -5.15 -1.84 -9.88
C PRO A 69 -6.11 -2.30 -10.98
N LYS A 70 -6.71 -3.46 -10.76
CA LYS A 70 -7.74 -3.94 -11.65
C LYS A 70 -9.09 -3.31 -11.28
N ARG A 71 -9.90 -3.14 -12.28
CA ARG A 71 -11.23 -2.60 -12.06
C ARG A 71 -12.27 -3.68 -11.96
#